data_07c806321ee6993f17a49f58de1f004f
#
_entry.id   07c806321ee6993f17a49f58de1f004f
#
_cell.length_a   1.000
_cell.length_b   1.000
_cell.length_c   1.000
_cell.angle_alpha   90.00
_cell.angle_beta   90.00
_cell.angle_gamma   90.00
#
_symmetry.space_group_name_H-M   'P 1'
#
loop_
_entity.id
_entity.type
_entity.pdbx_description
1 polymer ?
#
loop_
_entity_poly.entity_id
_entity_poly.type
_entity_poly.pdbx_seq_one_letter_code
_entity_poly.pdbx_strand_id
1 'polypeptide(L)'
;MNTIESNTNEEKRSLSFVEQIVEEDIAEGKNGRRIQTRFPPEPNGYLHIGHAKAICMDFGVAEKYNGVCNLRFDDTNPSKENNEYVENILHDINWLGFKWGNIYYASDYFEKLWDFAIWLIKKGLAYVDEQSAEEIAAQKGTPTEPGIPSPYRNRPIEESLTLFEKMNTPEVPEGSMVLRAKLDMANPNMHFRDPIIYRIIHTPHHRTGTKWNCYPMYDFAHGQSDYFEGVTHSICTLEFVPHRPLYDKFIDLLKESDNTADVLNDNRPRQIEFNRLNLTYTVMSKRKLHTLVDEKLVNGWDDPRMPTLCGMRRRGYSPESIRAFIDSIGYTKFDALNDMALLEAAVRNDLNKKATRVSAVLDPVKLIITNYPEDKTEELESINNPENEEEGVHTITFSKNLWIERGDFMEDAPKKFFRMTPGKEVRLKSAYIVKCTGCKKDEDGNIIEIQAEYDPTSKSGMEGANRKVKGTLHWVSAEHCLKAEVREYDRLFKVENPSAEESDFRELLNPNSLKIHNNCYVEKYLSEKRPGDYLQFQRTGYFMLDPDSTTEKLIFNKTVGLKDAWAKAQNKG
;
A
#
# COMPACT_ATOMS: atom_id res chain seq x y z
N MET A 1 -11.62 -49.56 -16.71
CA MET A 1 -11.94 -48.54 -15.71
C MET A 1 -10.66 -48.26 -14.92
N ASN A 2 -9.88 -47.28 -15.33
CA ASN A 2 -8.70 -46.81 -14.61
C ASN A 2 -9.02 -45.39 -14.17
N THR A 3 -9.26 -45.26 -12.89
CA THR A 3 -9.38 -43.98 -12.20
C THR A 3 -8.01 -43.32 -12.15
N ILE A 4 -7.86 -42.21 -12.86
CA ILE A 4 -6.72 -41.33 -12.77
C ILE A 4 -6.93 -40.48 -11.49
N GLU A 5 -6.22 -40.84 -10.43
CA GLU A 5 -6.06 -39.97 -9.27
C GLU A 5 -5.23 -38.76 -9.70
N SER A 6 -5.85 -37.58 -9.71
CA SER A 6 -5.17 -36.31 -9.86
C SER A 6 -4.40 -36.01 -8.57
N ASN A 7 -3.12 -36.34 -8.56
CA ASN A 7 -2.18 -35.87 -7.54
C ASN A 7 -1.93 -34.35 -7.74
N THR A 8 -2.74 -33.52 -7.16
CA THR A 8 -2.38 -32.13 -6.90
C THR A 8 -1.46 -32.10 -5.69
N ASN A 9 -0.14 -32.09 -5.94
CA ASN A 9 0.86 -31.69 -4.95
C ASN A 9 0.69 -30.18 -4.70
N GLU A 10 -0.27 -29.79 -3.87
CA GLU A 10 -0.19 -28.53 -3.16
C GLU A 10 0.98 -28.67 -2.19
N GLU A 11 2.10 -28.00 -2.48
CA GLU A 11 3.16 -27.80 -1.51
C GLU A 11 2.53 -27.19 -0.26
N LYS A 12 2.42 -27.96 0.83
CA LYS A 12 1.88 -27.48 2.10
C LYS A 12 2.80 -26.36 2.60
N ARG A 13 2.40 -25.11 2.37
CA ARG A 13 3.05 -23.94 2.95
C ARG A 13 3.14 -24.14 4.47
N SER A 14 4.30 -23.90 5.04
CA SER A 14 4.47 -23.92 6.49
C SER A 14 3.60 -22.83 7.13
N LEU A 15 2.93 -23.18 8.23
CA LEU A 15 2.11 -22.24 8.99
C LEU A 15 2.97 -21.09 9.53
N SER A 16 2.46 -19.86 9.42
CA SER A 16 3.02 -18.74 10.17
C SER A 16 2.84 -18.98 11.68
N PHE A 17 3.63 -18.30 12.52
CA PHE A 17 3.48 -18.44 13.97
C PHE A 17 2.11 -17.98 14.48
N VAL A 18 1.46 -17.03 13.79
CA VAL A 18 0.07 -16.60 14.11
C VAL A 18 -0.90 -17.73 13.83
N GLU A 19 -0.79 -18.37 12.66
CA GLU A 19 -1.62 -19.52 12.30
C GLU A 19 -1.42 -20.71 13.27
N GLN A 20 -0.19 -20.95 13.72
CA GLN A 20 0.08 -21.98 14.75
C GLN A 20 -0.67 -21.67 16.05
N ILE A 21 -0.64 -20.42 16.52
CA ILE A 21 -1.39 -19.98 17.70
C ILE A 21 -2.89 -20.20 17.51
N VAL A 22 -3.43 -19.87 16.34
CA VAL A 22 -4.86 -20.06 16.03
C VAL A 22 -5.22 -21.55 16.05
N GLU A 23 -4.41 -22.42 15.46
CA GLU A 23 -4.64 -23.87 15.47
C GLU A 23 -4.56 -24.47 16.89
N GLU A 24 -3.61 -23.99 17.71
CA GLU A 24 -3.52 -24.38 19.13
C GLU A 24 -4.80 -23.97 19.88
N ASP A 25 -5.27 -22.72 19.72
CA ASP A 25 -6.47 -22.22 20.41
C ASP A 25 -7.75 -22.95 19.94
N ILE A 26 -7.83 -23.34 18.66
CA ILE A 26 -8.93 -24.19 18.14
C ILE A 26 -8.87 -25.60 18.77
N ALA A 27 -7.66 -26.21 18.83
CA ALA A 27 -7.49 -27.55 19.42
C ALA A 27 -7.86 -27.57 20.91
N GLU A 28 -7.52 -26.52 21.64
CA GLU A 28 -7.88 -26.35 23.06
C GLU A 28 -9.37 -25.97 23.27
N GLY A 29 -10.12 -25.70 22.21
CA GLY A 29 -11.55 -25.33 22.29
C GLY A 29 -11.80 -23.92 22.79
N LYS A 30 -10.80 -23.03 22.80
CA LYS A 30 -10.94 -21.65 23.24
C LYS A 30 -11.98 -20.90 22.41
N ASN A 31 -12.69 -19.98 23.06
CA ASN A 31 -13.74 -19.16 22.44
C ASN A 31 -14.78 -19.97 21.65
N GLY A 32 -15.09 -21.23 22.09
CA GLY A 32 -15.99 -22.12 21.37
C GLY A 32 -15.51 -22.49 19.97
N ARG A 33 -14.21 -22.46 19.71
CA ARG A 33 -13.57 -22.67 18.39
C ARG A 33 -13.93 -21.64 17.33
N ARG A 34 -14.49 -20.50 17.73
CA ARG A 34 -14.77 -19.39 16.82
C ARG A 34 -13.47 -18.68 16.47
N ILE A 35 -13.38 -18.20 15.24
CA ILE A 35 -12.31 -17.30 14.79
C ILE A 35 -12.94 -15.99 14.37
N GLN A 36 -12.63 -14.95 15.11
CA GLN A 36 -13.05 -13.61 14.80
C GLN A 36 -11.88 -12.65 15.02
N THR A 37 -11.46 -12.03 13.95
CA THR A 37 -10.41 -11.00 13.92
C THR A 37 -11.05 -9.63 13.67
N ARG A 38 -10.25 -8.59 13.71
CA ARG A 38 -10.65 -7.26 13.27
C ARG A 38 -9.47 -6.48 12.74
N PHE A 39 -9.70 -5.61 11.78
CA PHE A 39 -8.77 -4.56 11.38
C PHE A 39 -9.25 -3.24 11.99
N PRO A 40 -8.46 -2.57 12.90
CA PRO A 40 -8.90 -1.43 13.67
C PRO A 40 -8.21 -0.13 13.23
N PRO A 41 -8.45 0.42 12.02
CA PRO A 41 -7.79 1.64 11.61
C PRO A 41 -8.32 2.87 12.37
N GLU A 42 -7.42 3.79 12.73
CA GLU A 42 -7.80 5.15 13.09
C GLU A 42 -8.16 5.93 11.82
N PRO A 43 -9.33 6.60 11.75
CA PRO A 43 -9.74 7.36 10.56
C PRO A 43 -9.04 8.74 10.49
N ASN A 44 -7.71 8.76 10.54
CA ASN A 44 -6.85 9.94 10.63
C ASN A 44 -5.76 9.99 9.54
N GLY A 45 -5.94 9.30 8.43
CA GLY A 45 -5.02 9.29 7.29
C GLY A 45 -5.30 8.15 6.30
N TYR A 46 -4.65 8.22 5.17
CA TYR A 46 -4.72 7.20 4.12
C TYR A 46 -3.95 5.94 4.50
N LEU A 47 -4.43 4.78 4.07
CA LEU A 47 -3.72 3.52 4.26
C LEU A 47 -2.45 3.47 3.40
N HIS A 48 -1.41 2.87 3.93
CA HIS A 48 -0.16 2.59 3.21
C HIS A 48 0.14 1.09 3.21
N ILE A 49 1.15 0.67 2.47
CA ILE A 49 1.49 -0.76 2.31
C ILE A 49 1.77 -1.47 3.65
N GLY A 50 2.19 -0.75 4.69
CA GLY A 50 2.31 -1.30 6.04
C GLY A 50 0.95 -1.77 6.60
N HIS A 51 -0.12 -1.01 6.35
CA HIS A 51 -1.48 -1.41 6.72
C HIS A 51 -1.97 -2.60 5.87
N ALA A 52 -1.56 -2.69 4.59
CA ALA A 52 -1.90 -3.84 3.75
C ALA A 52 -1.39 -5.15 4.36
N LYS A 53 -0.22 -5.13 5.02
CA LYS A 53 0.31 -6.31 5.72
C LYS A 53 -0.59 -6.74 6.89
N ALA A 54 -1.10 -5.78 7.67
CA ALA A 54 -2.06 -6.07 8.75
C ALA A 54 -3.40 -6.57 8.18
N ILE A 55 -3.92 -5.92 7.16
CA ILE A 55 -5.16 -6.33 6.48
C ILE A 55 -5.03 -7.77 5.97
N CYS A 56 -3.95 -8.11 5.27
CA CYS A 56 -3.71 -9.48 4.77
C CYS A 56 -3.64 -10.51 5.91
N MET A 57 -3.11 -10.14 7.09
CA MET A 57 -3.08 -11.02 8.25
C MET A 57 -4.47 -11.17 8.87
N ASP A 58 -5.13 -10.07 9.21
CA ASP A 58 -6.41 -10.08 9.92
C ASP A 58 -7.50 -10.77 9.10
N PHE A 59 -7.65 -10.40 7.83
CA PHE A 59 -8.63 -11.00 6.92
C PHE A 59 -8.21 -12.42 6.49
N GLY A 60 -6.93 -12.63 6.19
CA GLY A 60 -6.42 -13.93 5.73
C GLY A 60 -6.57 -15.03 6.79
N VAL A 61 -6.35 -14.72 8.07
CA VAL A 61 -6.63 -15.65 9.17
C VAL A 61 -8.12 -15.98 9.24
N ALA A 62 -8.98 -14.96 9.20
CA ALA A 62 -10.42 -15.18 9.21
C ALA A 62 -10.88 -16.07 8.04
N GLU A 63 -10.47 -15.74 6.81
CA GLU A 63 -10.82 -16.53 5.61
C GLU A 63 -10.32 -17.98 5.70
N LYS A 64 -9.07 -18.19 6.11
CA LYS A 64 -8.46 -19.52 6.19
C LYS A 64 -9.17 -20.46 7.17
N TYR A 65 -9.65 -19.91 8.27
CA TYR A 65 -10.30 -20.70 9.34
C TYR A 65 -11.83 -20.57 9.35
N ASN A 66 -12.45 -20.16 8.23
CA ASN A 66 -13.88 -19.95 8.07
C ASN A 66 -14.48 -19.05 9.18
N GLY A 67 -13.72 -18.07 9.61
CA GLY A 67 -14.10 -17.08 10.60
C GLY A 67 -14.62 -15.79 9.97
N VAL A 68 -14.66 -14.73 10.78
CA VAL A 68 -15.09 -13.39 10.37
C VAL A 68 -14.02 -12.38 10.73
N CYS A 69 -13.69 -11.49 9.80
CA CYS A 69 -12.93 -10.28 10.10
C CYS A 69 -13.87 -9.07 10.07
N ASN A 70 -13.94 -8.33 11.16
CA ASN A 70 -14.70 -7.09 11.25
C ASN A 70 -13.79 -5.88 10.97
N LEU A 71 -14.40 -4.78 10.60
CA LEU A 71 -13.74 -3.49 10.52
C LEU A 71 -14.20 -2.65 11.71
N ARG A 72 -13.28 -2.15 12.52
CA ARG A 72 -13.59 -1.21 13.60
C ARG A 72 -12.78 0.06 13.44
N PHE A 73 -13.46 1.16 13.22
CA PHE A 73 -12.81 2.47 13.28
C PHE A 73 -12.52 2.84 14.73
N ASP A 74 -11.24 3.03 15.03
CA ASP A 74 -10.78 3.43 16.35
C ASP A 74 -10.84 4.95 16.48
N ASP A 75 -12.08 5.45 16.63
CA ASP A 75 -12.42 6.88 16.64
C ASP A 75 -12.49 7.45 18.07
N THR A 76 -11.42 7.27 18.86
CA THR A 76 -11.32 7.78 20.22
C THR A 76 -10.71 9.17 20.33
N ASN A 77 -10.26 9.76 19.21
CA ASN A 77 -9.60 11.06 19.16
C ASN A 77 -10.25 12.04 18.16
N PRO A 78 -11.26 12.82 18.59
CA PRO A 78 -12.05 13.67 17.70
C PRO A 78 -11.24 14.74 16.95
N SER A 79 -10.05 15.09 17.44
CA SER A 79 -9.24 16.17 16.84
C SER A 79 -8.59 15.82 15.50
N LYS A 80 -8.60 14.56 15.09
CA LYS A 80 -7.84 14.07 13.91
C LYS A 80 -8.66 13.27 12.92
N GLU A 81 -9.93 13.02 13.21
CA GLU A 81 -10.78 12.08 12.48
C GLU A 81 -11.60 12.79 11.40
N ASN A 82 -11.71 12.16 10.22
CA ASN A 82 -12.46 12.70 9.09
C ASN A 82 -13.14 11.56 8.30
N ASN A 83 -14.38 11.83 7.85
CA ASN A 83 -15.16 10.90 7.02
C ASN A 83 -14.47 10.57 5.69
N GLU A 84 -13.70 11.50 5.12
CA GLU A 84 -12.90 11.23 3.92
C GLU A 84 -11.96 10.04 4.12
N TYR A 85 -11.31 9.94 5.27
CA TYR A 85 -10.42 8.81 5.56
C TYR A 85 -11.21 7.50 5.73
N VAL A 86 -12.39 7.55 6.34
CA VAL A 86 -13.27 6.37 6.45
C VAL A 86 -13.59 5.80 5.08
N GLU A 87 -14.06 6.64 4.14
CA GLU A 87 -14.41 6.23 2.78
C GLU A 87 -13.21 5.64 2.02
N ASN A 88 -12.04 6.26 2.13
CA ASN A 88 -10.82 5.76 1.50
C ASN A 88 -10.35 4.42 2.09
N ILE A 89 -10.45 4.24 3.40
CA ILE A 89 -10.12 2.98 4.07
C ILE A 89 -11.02 1.85 3.55
N LEU A 90 -12.34 2.08 3.49
CA LEU A 90 -13.29 1.12 2.94
C LEU A 90 -12.97 0.76 1.48
N HIS A 91 -12.67 1.78 0.68
CA HIS A 91 -12.30 1.59 -0.72
C HIS A 91 -11.02 0.76 -0.87
N ASP A 92 -9.99 1.06 -0.08
CA ASP A 92 -8.69 0.37 -0.16
C ASP A 92 -8.77 -1.10 0.28
N ILE A 93 -9.56 -1.43 1.32
CA ILE A 93 -9.78 -2.81 1.75
C ILE A 93 -10.51 -3.60 0.66
N ASN A 94 -11.58 -3.03 0.07
CA ASN A 94 -12.29 -3.64 -1.04
C ASN A 94 -11.39 -3.84 -2.26
N TRP A 95 -10.55 -2.84 -2.58
CA TRP A 95 -9.59 -2.94 -3.67
C TRP A 95 -8.55 -4.05 -3.45
N LEU A 96 -8.10 -4.25 -2.21
CA LEU A 96 -7.23 -5.39 -1.86
C LEU A 96 -7.95 -6.75 -2.00
N GLY A 97 -9.27 -6.78 -2.25
CA GLY A 97 -10.06 -7.98 -2.47
C GLY A 97 -10.66 -8.58 -1.21
N PHE A 98 -10.64 -7.88 -0.09
CA PHE A 98 -11.20 -8.34 1.18
C PHE A 98 -12.60 -7.80 1.43
N LYS A 99 -13.38 -8.57 2.20
CA LYS A 99 -14.74 -8.22 2.63
C LYS A 99 -14.83 -8.38 4.14
N TRP A 100 -15.29 -7.34 4.82
CA TRP A 100 -15.54 -7.39 6.26
C TRP A 100 -16.92 -7.97 6.59
N GLY A 101 -17.05 -8.47 7.81
CA GLY A 101 -18.34 -8.93 8.35
C GLY A 101 -19.21 -7.75 8.75
N ASN A 102 -18.81 -7.04 9.81
CA ASN A 102 -19.50 -5.86 10.32
C ASN A 102 -18.54 -4.66 10.35
N ILE A 103 -19.13 -3.45 10.39
CA ILE A 103 -18.42 -2.21 10.67
C ILE A 103 -18.84 -1.75 12.06
N TYR A 104 -17.85 -1.49 12.91
CA TYR A 104 -17.99 -0.93 14.25
C TYR A 104 -17.16 0.34 14.40
N TYR A 105 -17.48 1.11 15.42
CA TYR A 105 -16.72 2.29 15.83
C TYR A 105 -16.46 2.22 17.33
N ALA A 106 -15.29 2.65 17.78
CA ALA A 106 -15.03 2.74 19.21
C ALA A 106 -16.04 3.64 19.93
N SER A 107 -16.54 4.66 19.23
CA SER A 107 -17.59 5.57 19.71
C SER A 107 -18.95 4.89 19.95
N ASP A 108 -19.22 3.72 19.38
CA ASP A 108 -20.44 2.93 19.68
C ASP A 108 -20.45 2.42 21.12
N TYR A 109 -19.28 2.34 21.75
CA TYR A 109 -19.08 1.81 23.10
C TYR A 109 -18.79 2.87 24.15
N PHE A 110 -18.81 4.16 23.84
CA PHE A 110 -18.44 5.23 24.78
C PHE A 110 -19.25 5.20 26.08
N GLU A 111 -20.54 4.85 26.04
CA GLU A 111 -21.34 4.69 27.25
C GLU A 111 -20.87 3.50 28.11
N LYS A 112 -20.63 2.35 27.49
CA LYS A 112 -20.11 1.17 28.19
C LYS A 112 -18.72 1.41 28.79
N LEU A 113 -17.86 2.12 28.06
CA LEU A 113 -16.52 2.51 28.53
C LEU A 113 -16.61 3.48 29.71
N TRP A 114 -17.55 4.42 29.65
CA TRP A 114 -17.83 5.36 30.74
C TRP A 114 -18.32 4.66 32.00
N ASP A 115 -19.28 3.77 31.86
CA ASP A 115 -19.83 2.98 32.97
C ASP A 115 -18.76 2.09 33.63
N PHE A 116 -17.87 1.52 32.82
CA PHE A 116 -16.76 0.74 33.36
C PHE A 116 -15.73 1.64 34.08
N ALA A 117 -15.47 2.84 33.60
CA ALA A 117 -14.62 3.80 34.31
C ALA A 117 -15.21 4.21 35.66
N ILE A 118 -16.53 4.43 35.72
CA ILE A 118 -17.28 4.65 37.01
C ILE A 118 -17.13 3.45 37.94
N TRP A 119 -17.27 2.23 37.42
CA TRP A 119 -17.09 1.01 38.21
C TRP A 119 -15.66 0.92 38.78
N LEU A 120 -14.64 1.22 37.99
CA LEU A 120 -13.24 1.27 38.48
C LEU A 120 -13.05 2.29 39.62
N ILE A 121 -13.64 3.48 39.50
CA ILE A 121 -13.58 4.49 40.55
C ILE A 121 -14.26 3.98 41.84
N LYS A 122 -15.48 3.41 41.73
CA LYS A 122 -16.23 2.84 42.87
C LYS A 122 -15.47 1.70 43.55
N LYS A 123 -14.64 0.95 42.82
CA LYS A 123 -13.77 -0.10 43.38
C LYS A 123 -12.45 0.43 43.94
N GLY A 124 -12.19 1.75 43.84
CA GLY A 124 -10.93 2.35 44.25
C GLY A 124 -9.76 1.98 43.31
N LEU A 125 -10.06 1.57 42.07
CA LEU A 125 -9.10 1.17 41.04
C LEU A 125 -8.84 2.27 40.01
N ALA A 126 -9.45 3.43 40.16
CA ALA A 126 -9.16 4.64 39.37
C ALA A 126 -9.36 5.90 40.22
N TYR A 127 -8.73 6.98 39.84
CA TYR A 127 -8.81 8.27 40.52
C TYR A 127 -8.61 9.43 39.52
N VAL A 128 -9.21 10.58 39.81
CA VAL A 128 -8.98 11.82 39.03
C VAL A 128 -7.71 12.49 39.53
N ASP A 129 -6.85 12.81 38.58
CA ASP A 129 -5.54 13.47 38.78
C ASP A 129 -5.58 14.85 38.13
N GLU A 130 -5.26 15.89 38.91
CA GLU A 130 -5.21 17.29 38.46
C GLU A 130 -3.78 17.78 38.16
N GLN A 131 -2.83 16.87 38.04
CA GLN A 131 -1.46 17.18 37.61
C GLN A 131 -1.42 17.42 36.09
N SER A 132 -0.48 18.30 35.69
CA SER A 132 -0.18 18.52 34.29
C SER A 132 0.46 17.31 33.63
N ALA A 133 0.44 17.28 32.30
CA ALA A 133 1.07 16.20 31.53
C ALA A 133 2.57 16.08 31.83
N GLU A 134 3.27 17.23 32.06
CA GLU A 134 4.68 17.30 32.40
C GLU A 134 4.95 16.70 33.79
N GLU A 135 4.13 17.02 34.78
CA GLU A 135 4.24 16.46 36.14
C GLU A 135 4.02 14.96 36.15
N ILE A 136 2.99 14.47 35.45
CA ILE A 136 2.71 13.05 35.29
C ILE A 136 3.88 12.35 34.60
N ALA A 137 4.41 12.92 33.54
CA ALA A 137 5.55 12.35 32.81
C ALA A 137 6.81 12.28 33.69
N ALA A 138 7.11 13.35 34.47
CA ALA A 138 8.25 13.41 35.36
C ALA A 138 8.16 12.37 36.50
N GLN A 139 6.94 12.05 36.96
CA GLN A 139 6.72 11.07 38.02
C GLN A 139 6.72 9.63 37.53
N LYS A 140 6.69 9.38 36.22
CA LYS A 140 6.64 8.01 35.67
C LYS A 140 7.88 7.18 35.99
N GLY A 141 9.02 7.82 36.26
CA GLY A 141 10.31 7.16 36.50
C GLY A 141 10.92 6.59 35.23
N THR A 142 11.76 5.56 35.38
CA THR A 142 12.42 4.85 34.28
C THR A 142 12.13 3.34 34.39
N PRO A 143 12.42 2.52 33.37
CA PRO A 143 12.23 1.07 33.49
C PRO A 143 12.95 0.42 34.69
N THR A 144 14.01 1.04 35.19
CA THR A 144 14.83 0.58 36.32
C THR A 144 14.55 1.31 37.64
N GLU A 145 13.83 2.44 37.58
CA GLU A 145 13.49 3.24 38.77
C GLU A 145 11.97 3.34 38.89
N PRO A 146 11.40 3.03 40.08
CA PRO A 146 9.96 3.16 40.31
C PRO A 146 9.43 4.56 40.02
N GLY A 147 8.17 4.63 39.62
CA GLY A 147 7.47 5.91 39.53
C GLY A 147 7.08 6.45 40.91
N ILE A 148 6.84 7.74 40.98
CA ILE A 148 6.37 8.44 42.18
C ILE A 148 4.84 8.51 42.10
N PRO A 149 4.10 8.01 43.10
CA PRO A 149 2.64 8.12 43.12
C PRO A 149 2.18 9.57 43.12
N SER A 150 1.11 9.86 42.37
CA SER A 150 0.45 11.18 42.38
C SER A 150 -0.07 11.52 43.78
N PRO A 151 -0.04 12.79 44.19
CA PRO A 151 -0.68 13.25 45.45
C PRO A 151 -2.18 12.96 45.46
N TYR A 152 -2.82 12.83 44.29
CA TYR A 152 -4.24 12.58 44.15
C TYR A 152 -4.60 11.08 44.12
N ARG A 153 -3.60 10.19 44.17
CA ARG A 153 -3.79 8.74 44.03
C ARG A 153 -4.72 8.12 45.08
N ASN A 154 -4.79 8.72 46.26
CA ASN A 154 -5.63 8.26 47.37
C ASN A 154 -6.81 9.21 47.62
N ARG A 155 -7.23 9.97 46.60
CA ARG A 155 -8.43 10.83 46.67
C ARG A 155 -9.66 9.99 47.03
N PRO A 156 -10.59 10.52 47.87
CA PRO A 156 -11.84 9.83 48.19
C PRO A 156 -12.63 9.43 46.93
N ILE A 157 -13.27 8.29 46.97
CA ILE A 157 -14.04 7.73 45.83
C ILE A 157 -15.11 8.72 45.38
N GLU A 158 -15.90 9.27 46.31
CA GLU A 158 -16.98 10.23 46.01
C GLU A 158 -16.46 11.52 45.35
N GLU A 159 -15.30 11.98 45.75
CA GLU A 159 -14.66 13.15 45.12
C GLU A 159 -14.21 12.83 43.69
N SER A 160 -13.58 11.67 43.47
CA SER A 160 -13.17 11.21 42.12
C SER A 160 -14.38 11.01 41.21
N LEU A 161 -15.49 10.48 41.70
CA LEU A 161 -16.75 10.35 40.95
C LEU A 161 -17.28 11.72 40.51
N THR A 162 -17.39 12.65 41.46
CA THR A 162 -17.86 14.03 41.18
C THR A 162 -17.00 14.75 40.16
N LEU A 163 -15.69 14.61 40.29
CA LEU A 163 -14.74 15.25 39.34
C LEU A 163 -14.78 14.58 37.96
N PHE A 164 -14.92 13.24 37.91
CA PHE A 164 -15.02 12.54 36.63
C PHE A 164 -16.29 12.94 35.86
N GLU A 165 -17.42 13.05 36.54
CA GLU A 165 -18.65 13.58 35.92
C GLU A 165 -18.48 15.00 35.41
N LYS A 166 -17.79 15.87 36.17
CA LYS A 166 -17.45 17.24 35.73
C LYS A 166 -16.53 17.27 34.52
N MET A 167 -15.59 16.32 34.36
CA MET A 167 -14.72 16.23 33.18
C MET A 167 -15.51 16.14 31.86
N ASN A 168 -16.73 15.64 31.91
CA ASN A 168 -17.60 15.57 30.71
C ASN A 168 -18.44 16.83 30.49
N THR A 169 -18.09 17.96 31.10
CA THR A 169 -18.78 19.24 30.91
C THR A 169 -17.87 20.25 30.19
N PRO A 170 -18.44 21.19 29.42
CA PRO A 170 -17.64 22.16 28.67
C PRO A 170 -16.94 23.20 29.55
N GLU A 171 -17.30 23.30 30.85
CA GLU A 171 -16.71 24.28 31.77
C GLU A 171 -15.33 23.89 32.28
N VAL A 172 -14.96 22.60 32.18
CA VAL A 172 -13.65 22.11 32.67
C VAL A 172 -12.62 22.21 31.55
N PRO A 173 -11.53 22.98 31.72
CA PRO A 173 -10.54 23.18 30.67
C PRO A 173 -9.83 21.88 30.26
N GLU A 174 -9.48 21.77 28.96
CA GLU A 174 -8.58 20.72 28.49
C GLU A 174 -7.25 20.73 29.24
N GLY A 175 -6.74 19.55 29.57
CA GLY A 175 -5.46 19.40 30.26
C GLY A 175 -5.50 19.71 31.77
N SER A 176 -6.65 20.16 32.34
CA SER A 176 -6.75 20.50 33.76
C SER A 176 -6.83 19.26 34.68
N MET A 177 -7.37 18.15 34.17
CA MET A 177 -7.45 16.89 34.90
C MET A 177 -7.60 15.70 33.94
N VAL A 178 -7.23 14.54 34.42
CA VAL A 178 -7.35 13.25 33.72
C VAL A 178 -7.86 12.17 34.68
N LEU A 179 -8.47 11.11 34.15
CA LEU A 179 -8.73 9.91 34.93
C LEU A 179 -7.58 8.91 34.75
N ARG A 180 -7.03 8.40 35.85
CA ARG A 180 -5.95 7.40 35.83
C ARG A 180 -6.40 6.11 36.48
N ALA A 181 -6.02 4.97 35.89
CA ALA A 181 -6.16 3.69 36.56
C ALA A 181 -5.11 3.58 37.69
N LYS A 182 -5.51 2.98 38.82
CA LYS A 182 -4.64 2.78 39.97
C LYS A 182 -4.01 1.40 39.91
N LEU A 183 -2.83 1.33 39.31
CA LEU A 183 -2.06 0.10 39.12
C LEU A 183 -0.73 0.12 39.89
N ASP A 184 0.30 -0.56 39.39
CA ASP A 184 1.58 -0.69 40.08
C ASP A 184 2.61 0.36 39.58
N MET A 185 2.92 1.35 40.42
CA MET A 185 3.91 2.39 40.12
C MET A 185 5.36 1.89 40.11
N ALA A 186 5.62 0.69 40.61
CA ALA A 186 6.96 0.06 40.59
C ALA A 186 7.14 -0.92 39.42
N ASN A 187 6.10 -1.15 38.61
CA ASN A 187 6.16 -2.09 37.51
C ASN A 187 7.24 -1.68 36.48
N PRO A 188 8.13 -2.59 36.05
CA PRO A 188 9.14 -2.27 35.02
C PRO A 188 8.50 -1.89 33.67
N ASN A 189 7.28 -2.35 33.39
CA ASN A 189 6.50 -1.89 32.25
C ASN A 189 5.83 -0.55 32.58
N MET A 190 6.34 0.51 31.98
CA MET A 190 5.87 1.87 32.24
C MET A 190 4.42 2.13 31.82
N HIS A 191 3.83 1.31 30.94
CA HIS A 191 2.40 1.37 30.60
C HIS A 191 1.52 0.96 31.76
N PHE A 192 2.05 0.22 32.75
CA PHE A 192 1.34 -0.25 33.94
C PHE A 192 1.39 0.74 35.11
N ARG A 193 2.11 1.86 34.98
CA ARG A 193 2.30 2.86 36.04
C ARG A 193 1.20 3.91 36.00
N ASP A 194 0.09 3.61 36.65
CA ASP A 194 -1.12 4.44 36.73
C ASP A 194 -1.42 5.16 35.40
N PRO A 195 -1.77 4.40 34.32
CA PRO A 195 -2.01 4.97 33.00
C PRO A 195 -3.21 5.92 32.99
N ILE A 196 -3.14 6.95 32.15
CA ILE A 196 -4.29 7.80 31.87
C ILE A 196 -5.29 6.97 31.06
N ILE A 197 -6.56 6.94 31.47
CA ILE A 197 -7.63 6.21 30.80
C ILE A 197 -8.71 7.10 30.20
N TYR A 198 -8.87 8.36 30.71
CA TYR A 198 -9.71 9.40 30.10
C TYR A 198 -9.03 10.76 30.13
N ARG A 199 -9.31 11.56 29.10
CA ARG A 199 -8.83 12.96 28.94
C ARG A 199 -9.94 13.86 28.43
N ILE A 200 -9.85 15.17 28.72
CA ILE A 200 -10.79 16.21 28.27
C ILE A 200 -10.37 16.68 26.87
N ILE A 201 -11.31 16.68 25.93
CA ILE A 201 -11.16 17.24 24.58
C ILE A 201 -12.50 17.87 24.19
N HIS A 202 -12.51 19.16 23.82
CA HIS A 202 -13.73 19.88 23.47
C HIS A 202 -14.06 19.89 21.96
N THR A 203 -13.16 19.33 21.13
CA THR A 203 -13.42 19.17 19.71
C THR A 203 -14.65 18.28 19.49
N PRO A 204 -15.66 18.72 18.72
CA PRO A 204 -16.82 17.88 18.40
C PRO A 204 -16.40 16.60 17.69
N HIS A 205 -16.92 15.48 18.13
CA HIS A 205 -16.64 14.17 17.54
C HIS A 205 -17.45 13.97 16.24
N HIS A 206 -16.84 13.40 15.20
CA HIS A 206 -17.45 13.25 13.88
C HIS A 206 -18.77 12.44 13.88
N ARG A 207 -19.01 11.56 14.86
CA ARG A 207 -20.24 10.77 14.98
C ARG A 207 -21.13 11.18 16.17
N THR A 208 -20.53 11.45 17.32
CA THR A 208 -21.30 11.76 18.54
C THR A 208 -21.51 13.26 18.79
N GLY A 209 -20.93 14.10 17.94
CA GLY A 209 -21.05 15.56 18.04
C GLY A 209 -20.50 16.10 19.35
N THR A 210 -21.28 16.88 20.07
CA THR A 210 -20.92 17.53 21.35
C THR A 210 -21.42 16.76 22.57
N LYS A 211 -21.82 15.50 22.42
CA LYS A 211 -22.31 14.68 23.54
C LYS A 211 -21.25 14.43 24.61
N TRP A 212 -19.99 14.34 24.19
CA TRP A 212 -18.84 14.05 25.05
C TRP A 212 -17.86 15.21 25.04
N ASN A 213 -17.32 15.55 26.21
CA ASN A 213 -16.20 16.45 26.41
C ASN A 213 -14.99 15.73 27.01
N CYS A 214 -15.14 14.43 27.31
CA CYS A 214 -14.13 13.57 27.89
C CYS A 214 -14.09 12.25 27.12
N TYR A 215 -12.92 11.85 26.64
CA TYR A 215 -12.74 10.71 25.76
C TYR A 215 -11.80 9.66 26.34
N PRO A 216 -12.07 8.37 26.12
CA PRO A 216 -11.19 7.31 26.56
C PRO A 216 -9.87 7.33 25.81
N MET A 217 -8.80 6.90 26.47
CA MET A 217 -7.51 6.64 25.83
C MET A 217 -7.55 5.31 25.07
N TYR A 218 -6.73 5.20 24.03
CA TYR A 218 -6.61 4.00 23.21
C TYR A 218 -6.45 2.72 24.02
N ASP A 219 -5.47 2.67 24.94
CA ASP A 219 -5.18 1.48 25.74
C ASP A 219 -6.34 1.04 26.64
N PHE A 220 -7.23 1.96 26.97
CA PHE A 220 -8.44 1.67 27.75
C PHE A 220 -9.58 1.17 26.85
N ALA A 221 -9.79 1.81 25.70
CA ALA A 221 -10.93 1.51 24.82
C ALA A 221 -10.73 0.23 24.00
N HIS A 222 -9.52 0.00 23.51
CA HIS A 222 -9.22 -1.00 22.49
C HIS A 222 -9.56 -2.45 22.90
N GLY A 223 -9.04 -2.90 24.04
CA GLY A 223 -9.28 -4.25 24.54
C GLY A 223 -10.75 -4.49 24.90
N GLN A 224 -11.43 -3.48 25.44
CA GLN A 224 -12.85 -3.56 25.78
C GLN A 224 -13.72 -3.64 24.53
N SER A 225 -13.41 -2.86 23.49
CA SER A 225 -14.08 -2.94 22.20
C SER A 225 -13.92 -4.34 21.58
N ASP A 226 -12.70 -4.91 21.61
CA ASP A 226 -12.48 -6.30 21.18
C ASP A 226 -13.36 -7.29 21.95
N TYR A 227 -13.50 -7.10 23.27
CA TYR A 227 -14.33 -7.94 24.11
C TYR A 227 -15.82 -7.81 23.76
N PHE A 228 -16.33 -6.58 23.60
CA PHE A 228 -17.74 -6.32 23.27
C PHE A 228 -18.13 -6.86 21.88
N GLU A 229 -17.22 -6.81 20.92
CA GLU A 229 -17.43 -7.33 19.57
C GLU A 229 -17.29 -8.84 19.47
N GLY A 230 -16.78 -9.51 20.51
CA GLY A 230 -16.53 -10.94 20.49
C GLY A 230 -15.30 -11.35 19.68
N VAL A 231 -14.32 -10.45 19.52
CA VAL A 231 -13.02 -10.75 18.89
C VAL A 231 -12.34 -11.87 19.66
N THR A 232 -11.77 -12.83 18.95
CA THR A 232 -11.04 -13.96 19.53
C THR A 232 -9.53 -13.76 19.44
N HIS A 233 -9.05 -13.30 18.29
CA HIS A 233 -7.65 -13.05 18.01
C HIS A 233 -7.45 -11.59 17.62
N SER A 234 -6.88 -10.83 18.54
CA SER A 234 -6.58 -9.40 18.43
C SER A 234 -5.16 -9.25 17.86
N ILE A 235 -5.04 -9.21 16.52
CA ILE A 235 -3.75 -9.21 15.85
C ILE A 235 -3.30 -7.77 15.62
N CYS A 236 -2.04 -7.45 15.94
CA CYS A 236 -1.47 -6.10 15.82
C CYS A 236 0.05 -6.14 15.57
N THR A 237 0.69 -4.98 15.51
CA THR A 237 2.15 -4.89 15.28
C THR A 237 2.95 -4.94 16.58
N LEU A 238 4.26 -5.28 16.48
CA LEU A 238 5.17 -5.46 17.63
C LEU A 238 5.26 -4.25 18.56
N GLU A 239 4.92 -3.06 18.13
CA GLU A 239 4.89 -1.87 18.97
C GLU A 239 3.91 -1.99 20.16
N PHE A 240 2.92 -2.87 20.04
CA PHE A 240 1.92 -3.12 21.08
C PHE A 240 2.31 -4.23 22.09
N VAL A 241 3.47 -4.88 21.93
CA VAL A 241 3.97 -5.88 22.91
C VAL A 241 3.99 -5.32 24.35
N PRO A 242 4.49 -4.09 24.63
CA PRO A 242 4.45 -3.52 25.95
C PRO A 242 3.02 -3.19 26.46
N HIS A 243 2.06 -3.02 25.56
CA HIS A 243 0.67 -2.71 25.89
C HIS A 243 -0.15 -3.95 26.26
N ARG A 244 0.23 -5.15 25.80
CA ARG A 244 -0.53 -6.39 26.03
C ARG A 244 -0.83 -6.69 27.51
N PRO A 245 0.11 -6.52 28.48
CA PRO A 245 -0.23 -6.75 29.89
C PRO A 245 -1.33 -5.81 30.39
N LEU A 246 -1.39 -4.57 29.89
CA LEU A 246 -2.44 -3.62 30.24
C LEU A 246 -3.78 -4.00 29.59
N TYR A 247 -3.74 -4.42 28.32
CA TYR A 247 -4.87 -4.99 27.59
C TYR A 247 -5.51 -6.16 28.37
N ASP A 248 -4.72 -7.15 28.74
CA ASP A 248 -5.17 -8.31 29.52
C ASP A 248 -5.76 -7.88 30.87
N LYS A 249 -5.12 -6.93 31.58
CA LYS A 249 -5.58 -6.46 32.88
C LYS A 249 -6.96 -5.79 32.81
N PHE A 250 -7.19 -4.94 31.80
CA PHE A 250 -8.51 -4.30 31.65
C PHE A 250 -9.60 -5.29 31.26
N ILE A 251 -9.31 -6.32 30.45
CA ILE A 251 -10.27 -7.38 30.16
C ILE A 251 -10.61 -8.17 31.42
N ASP A 252 -9.62 -8.52 32.26
CA ASP A 252 -9.86 -9.24 33.51
C ASP A 252 -10.78 -8.42 34.45
N LEU A 253 -10.49 -7.13 34.61
CA LEU A 253 -11.31 -6.22 35.42
C LEU A 253 -12.71 -6.01 34.82
N LEU A 254 -12.84 -5.94 33.50
CA LEU A 254 -14.12 -5.81 32.81
C LEU A 254 -15.01 -7.04 33.08
N LYS A 255 -14.42 -8.25 33.06
CA LYS A 255 -15.14 -9.49 33.34
C LYS A 255 -15.63 -9.60 34.80
N GLU A 256 -14.98 -8.87 35.70
CA GLU A 256 -15.44 -8.76 37.11
C GLU A 256 -16.58 -7.73 37.27
N SER A 257 -16.82 -6.88 36.27
CA SER A 257 -17.86 -5.86 36.28
C SER A 257 -19.21 -6.40 35.79
N ASP A 258 -20.30 -5.69 36.09
CA ASP A 258 -21.64 -6.02 35.61
C ASP A 258 -21.86 -5.66 34.11
N ASN A 259 -20.83 -5.13 33.43
CA ASN A 259 -20.91 -4.56 32.07
C ASN A 259 -20.72 -5.61 30.96
N THR A 260 -20.92 -6.89 31.25
CA THR A 260 -20.63 -8.01 30.36
C THR A 260 -21.86 -8.81 29.93
N ALA A 261 -23.06 -8.33 30.24
CA ALA A 261 -24.30 -9.08 30.07
C ALA A 261 -24.60 -9.54 28.63
N ASP A 262 -24.11 -8.76 27.64
CA ASP A 262 -24.37 -8.99 26.21
C ASP A 262 -23.24 -9.75 25.50
N VAL A 263 -22.19 -10.16 26.22
CA VAL A 263 -21.00 -10.81 25.65
C VAL A 263 -21.04 -12.31 25.93
N LEU A 264 -20.59 -13.11 24.97
CA LEU A 264 -20.46 -14.56 25.16
C LEU A 264 -19.55 -14.86 26.37
N ASN A 265 -20.04 -15.60 27.34
CA ASN A 265 -19.34 -15.84 28.61
C ASN A 265 -17.97 -16.48 28.50
N ASP A 266 -17.71 -17.23 27.41
CA ASP A 266 -16.44 -17.87 27.11
C ASP A 266 -15.47 -16.98 26.29
N ASN A 267 -15.92 -15.78 25.87
CA ASN A 267 -15.08 -14.90 25.05
C ASN A 267 -13.94 -14.33 25.88
N ARG A 268 -12.72 -14.52 25.38
CA ARG A 268 -11.52 -13.86 25.86
C ARG A 268 -10.61 -13.55 24.66
N PRO A 269 -10.58 -12.33 24.19
CA PRO A 269 -9.69 -11.95 23.10
C PRO A 269 -8.23 -12.14 23.52
N ARG A 270 -7.41 -12.61 22.58
CA ARG A 270 -5.97 -12.81 22.75
C ARG A 270 -5.21 -11.86 21.83
N GLN A 271 -4.43 -10.96 22.41
CA GLN A 271 -3.56 -10.08 21.62
C GLN A 271 -2.34 -10.85 21.12
N ILE A 272 -2.04 -10.69 19.82
CA ILE A 272 -0.94 -11.36 19.11
C ILE A 272 -0.21 -10.31 18.27
N GLU A 273 1.11 -10.21 18.40
CA GLU A 273 1.88 -9.18 17.72
C GLU A 273 2.81 -9.78 16.66
N PHE A 274 2.89 -9.11 15.50
CA PHE A 274 3.78 -9.45 14.41
C PHE A 274 4.59 -8.22 13.95
N ASN A 275 5.67 -8.46 13.18
CA ASN A 275 6.52 -7.40 12.69
C ASN A 275 5.82 -6.49 11.68
N ARG A 276 5.99 -5.18 11.85
CA ARG A 276 5.52 -4.21 10.86
C ARG A 276 6.31 -4.31 9.55
N LEU A 277 5.74 -3.82 8.47
CA LEU A 277 6.41 -3.73 7.18
C LEU A 277 7.23 -2.43 7.11
N ASN A 278 8.53 -2.57 6.91
CA ASN A 278 9.42 -1.48 6.52
C ASN A 278 9.98 -1.78 5.12
N LEU A 279 10.06 -0.76 4.26
CA LEU A 279 10.62 -0.84 2.91
C LEU A 279 11.80 0.09 2.76
N THR A 280 12.80 -0.35 1.98
CA THR A 280 13.91 0.51 1.56
C THR A 280 13.41 1.73 0.77
N TYR A 281 14.13 2.84 0.86
CA TYR A 281 13.85 4.10 0.14
C TYR A 281 12.46 4.70 0.42
N THR A 282 11.87 4.38 1.60
CA THR A 282 10.48 4.71 1.91
C THR A 282 10.33 5.15 3.37
N VAL A 283 9.44 6.10 3.64
CA VAL A 283 8.98 6.45 4.98
C VAL A 283 7.53 6.03 5.15
N MET A 284 7.17 5.49 6.34
CA MET A 284 5.81 5.05 6.65
C MET A 284 5.20 5.78 7.85
N SER A 285 5.94 6.73 8.44
CA SER A 285 5.43 7.56 9.52
C SER A 285 4.31 8.48 9.01
N LYS A 286 3.10 8.38 9.58
CA LYS A 286 1.95 9.24 9.23
C LYS A 286 2.35 10.72 9.24
N ARG A 287 3.06 11.19 10.27
CA ARG A 287 3.53 12.58 10.37
C ARG A 287 4.40 12.98 9.18
N LYS A 288 5.36 12.13 8.78
CA LYS A 288 6.23 12.42 7.62
C LYS A 288 5.43 12.42 6.32
N LEU A 289 4.46 11.50 6.17
CA LEU A 289 3.59 11.46 4.99
C LEU A 289 2.69 12.70 4.88
N HIS A 290 2.11 13.18 5.99
CA HIS A 290 1.39 14.46 6.04
C HIS A 290 2.31 15.61 5.61
N THR A 291 3.52 15.71 6.16
CA THR A 291 4.48 16.75 5.77
C THR A 291 4.78 16.75 4.27
N LEU A 292 4.93 15.57 3.64
CA LEU A 292 5.16 15.46 2.18
C LEU A 292 4.01 16.06 1.37
N VAL A 293 2.77 15.86 1.82
CA VAL A 293 1.56 16.37 1.15
C VAL A 293 1.34 17.85 1.45
N ASP A 294 1.42 18.24 2.70
CA ASP A 294 1.13 19.62 3.17
C ASP A 294 2.15 20.62 2.62
N GLU A 295 3.42 20.25 2.57
CA GLU A 295 4.50 21.05 1.99
C GLU A 295 4.60 20.92 0.46
N LYS A 296 3.69 20.18 -0.18
CA LYS A 296 3.65 19.97 -1.65
C LYS A 296 4.94 19.38 -2.24
N LEU A 297 5.63 18.54 -1.49
CA LEU A 297 6.80 17.78 -1.94
C LEU A 297 6.40 16.62 -2.85
N VAL A 298 5.14 16.22 -2.78
CA VAL A 298 4.44 15.29 -3.66
C VAL A 298 3.10 15.88 -4.10
N ASN A 299 2.45 15.30 -5.12
CA ASN A 299 1.22 15.82 -5.74
C ASN A 299 -0.07 15.43 -4.99
N GLY A 300 0.03 14.97 -3.74
CA GLY A 300 -1.10 14.54 -2.92
C GLY A 300 -0.93 13.13 -2.36
N TRP A 301 -1.96 12.65 -1.69
CA TRP A 301 -1.94 11.32 -1.06
C TRP A 301 -1.88 10.17 -2.07
N ASP A 302 -2.41 10.37 -3.26
CA ASP A 302 -2.41 9.41 -4.37
C ASP A 302 -1.23 9.59 -5.34
N ASP A 303 -0.22 10.39 -4.98
CA ASP A 303 1.00 10.50 -5.79
C ASP A 303 1.63 9.10 -5.96
N PRO A 304 1.93 8.67 -7.20
CA PRO A 304 2.51 7.35 -7.49
C PRO A 304 3.87 7.06 -6.84
N ARG A 305 4.51 8.05 -6.22
CA ARG A 305 5.76 7.90 -5.44
C ARG A 305 5.50 7.60 -3.96
N MET A 306 4.26 7.82 -3.49
CA MET A 306 3.86 7.60 -2.10
C MET A 306 3.65 6.10 -1.82
N PRO A 307 3.95 5.64 -0.59
CA PRO A 307 3.69 4.25 -0.18
C PRO A 307 2.22 4.00 0.19
N THR A 308 1.33 4.95 -0.06
CA THR A 308 -0.11 4.84 0.16
C THR A 308 -0.73 3.85 -0.81
N LEU A 309 -1.78 3.15 -0.40
CA LEU A 309 -2.46 2.20 -1.29
C LEU A 309 -3.10 2.90 -2.49
N CYS A 310 -3.67 4.09 -2.29
CA CYS A 310 -4.19 4.90 -3.40
C CYS A 310 -3.09 5.35 -4.36
N GLY A 311 -1.89 5.72 -3.88
CA GLY A 311 -0.74 6.06 -4.73
C GLY A 311 -0.22 4.85 -5.50
N MET A 312 -0.11 3.69 -4.86
CA MET A 312 0.30 2.44 -5.51
C MET A 312 -0.72 2.00 -6.57
N ARG A 313 -2.02 2.09 -6.27
CA ARG A 313 -3.10 1.83 -7.23
C ARG A 313 -3.01 2.76 -8.44
N ARG A 314 -2.84 4.07 -8.23
CA ARG A 314 -2.65 5.05 -9.31
C ARG A 314 -1.40 4.79 -10.13
N ARG A 315 -0.34 4.29 -9.51
CA ARG A 315 0.88 3.84 -10.20
C ARG A 315 0.66 2.59 -11.06
N GLY A 316 -0.37 1.79 -10.78
CA GLY A 316 -0.69 0.57 -11.51
C GLY A 316 -0.24 -0.72 -10.80
N TYR A 317 -0.02 -0.70 -9.49
CA TYR A 317 0.16 -1.92 -8.71
C TYR A 317 -1.19 -2.63 -8.59
N SER A 318 -1.18 -3.95 -8.80
CA SER A 318 -2.38 -4.76 -8.61
C SER A 318 -2.53 -5.22 -7.16
N PRO A 319 -3.75 -5.44 -6.67
CA PRO A 319 -3.96 -5.95 -5.32
C PRO A 319 -3.34 -7.34 -5.13
N GLU A 320 -3.38 -8.20 -6.14
CA GLU A 320 -2.76 -9.52 -6.12
C GLU A 320 -1.25 -9.45 -5.98
N SER A 321 -0.60 -8.49 -6.65
CA SER A 321 0.85 -8.31 -6.53
C SER A 321 1.27 -7.86 -5.13
N ILE A 322 0.48 -6.98 -4.49
CA ILE A 322 0.73 -6.55 -3.11
C ILE A 322 0.56 -7.73 -2.14
N ARG A 323 -0.51 -8.51 -2.28
CA ARG A 323 -0.72 -9.71 -1.46
C ARG A 323 0.38 -10.75 -1.65
N ALA A 324 0.77 -11.03 -2.89
CA ALA A 324 1.87 -11.95 -3.20
C ALA A 324 3.21 -11.49 -2.60
N PHE A 325 3.50 -10.20 -2.61
CA PHE A 325 4.67 -9.63 -1.94
C PHE A 325 4.60 -9.86 -0.43
N ILE A 326 3.48 -9.53 0.21
CA ILE A 326 3.28 -9.69 1.65
C ILE A 326 3.45 -11.16 2.05
N ASP A 327 2.88 -12.08 1.28
CA ASP A 327 3.04 -13.51 1.47
C ASP A 327 4.50 -13.95 1.37
N SER A 328 5.26 -13.38 0.43
CA SER A 328 6.67 -13.74 0.21
C SER A 328 7.60 -13.34 1.35
N ILE A 329 7.33 -12.18 1.98
CA ILE A 329 8.13 -11.70 3.14
C ILE A 329 7.68 -12.32 4.46
N GLY A 330 6.43 -12.82 4.52
CA GLY A 330 5.87 -13.51 5.68
C GLY A 330 5.72 -12.65 6.93
N TYR A 331 5.44 -13.32 8.05
CA TYR A 331 5.19 -12.72 9.36
C TYR A 331 6.15 -13.29 10.39
N THR A 332 6.81 -12.41 11.14
CA THR A 332 7.83 -12.78 12.14
C THR A 332 7.66 -11.97 13.43
N LYS A 333 8.41 -12.33 14.46
CA LYS A 333 8.49 -11.57 15.73
C LYS A 333 9.68 -10.60 15.78
N PHE A 334 10.28 -10.30 14.64
CA PHE A 334 11.43 -9.40 14.53
C PHE A 334 11.22 -8.44 13.39
N ASP A 335 11.52 -7.16 13.62
CA ASP A 335 11.46 -6.15 12.57
C ASP A 335 12.53 -6.42 11.50
N ALA A 336 12.16 -6.18 10.25
CA ALA A 336 13.04 -6.30 9.10
C ALA A 336 12.81 -5.13 8.13
N LEU A 337 13.89 -4.70 7.49
CA LEU A 337 13.83 -3.77 6.36
C LEU A 337 13.80 -4.61 5.08
N ASN A 338 12.69 -4.56 4.34
CA ASN A 338 12.49 -5.32 3.11
C ASN A 338 12.91 -4.47 1.90
N ASP A 339 13.58 -5.11 0.94
CA ASP A 339 13.96 -4.42 -0.29
C ASP A 339 12.72 -4.14 -1.17
N MET A 340 12.55 -2.89 -1.59
CA MET A 340 11.52 -2.47 -2.55
C MET A 340 11.57 -3.29 -3.84
N ALA A 341 12.74 -3.80 -4.24
CA ALA A 341 12.88 -4.65 -5.41
C ALA A 341 12.07 -5.95 -5.34
N LEU A 342 11.82 -6.49 -4.13
CA LEU A 342 10.96 -7.66 -3.93
C LEU A 342 9.50 -7.34 -4.27
N LEU A 343 9.00 -6.18 -3.84
CA LEU A 343 7.67 -5.70 -4.19
C LEU A 343 7.56 -5.50 -5.71
N GLU A 344 8.53 -4.84 -6.32
CA GLU A 344 8.55 -4.64 -7.77
C GLU A 344 8.65 -5.93 -8.56
N ALA A 345 9.33 -6.96 -8.03
CA ALA A 345 9.36 -8.29 -8.63
C ALA A 345 7.98 -8.96 -8.60
N ALA A 346 7.27 -8.87 -7.47
CA ALA A 346 5.89 -9.37 -7.36
C ALA A 346 4.95 -8.68 -8.36
N VAL A 347 5.08 -7.34 -8.49
CA VAL A 347 4.31 -6.56 -9.48
C VAL A 347 4.62 -7.00 -10.92
N ARG A 348 5.90 -7.16 -11.27
CA ARG A 348 6.29 -7.65 -12.61
C ARG A 348 5.72 -9.02 -12.92
N ASN A 349 5.80 -9.93 -11.96
CA ASN A 349 5.31 -11.31 -12.13
C ASN A 349 3.80 -11.37 -12.36
N ASP A 350 3.03 -10.56 -11.65
CA ASP A 350 1.59 -10.47 -11.81
C ASP A 350 1.23 -9.80 -13.15
N LEU A 351 1.82 -8.64 -13.44
CA LEU A 351 1.52 -7.87 -14.65
C LEU A 351 1.98 -8.60 -15.93
N ASN A 352 2.99 -9.48 -15.87
CA ASN A 352 3.37 -10.29 -17.02
C ASN A 352 2.23 -11.17 -17.52
N LYS A 353 1.35 -11.61 -16.63
CA LYS A 353 0.19 -12.45 -16.95
C LYS A 353 -1.04 -11.65 -17.40
N LYS A 354 -1.16 -10.39 -16.94
CA LYS A 354 -2.38 -9.58 -17.09
C LYS A 354 -2.28 -8.45 -18.10
N ALA A 355 -1.08 -7.88 -18.28
CA ALA A 355 -0.93 -6.64 -19.04
C ALA A 355 -1.02 -6.87 -20.55
N THR A 356 -1.82 -6.05 -21.23
CA THR A 356 -1.88 -6.01 -22.69
C THR A 356 -0.58 -5.41 -23.25
N ARG A 357 0.06 -6.09 -24.23
CA ARG A 357 1.28 -5.64 -24.90
C ARG A 357 0.93 -4.64 -26.00
N VAL A 358 1.45 -3.45 -25.89
CA VAL A 358 1.18 -2.34 -26.81
C VAL A 358 2.48 -1.63 -27.20
N SER A 359 2.48 -0.93 -28.34
CA SER A 359 3.60 -0.12 -28.78
C SER A 359 3.44 1.33 -28.31
N ALA A 360 4.50 1.85 -27.71
CA ALA A 360 4.63 3.25 -27.32
C ALA A 360 6.07 3.69 -27.50
N VAL A 361 6.27 4.89 -28.06
CA VAL A 361 7.57 5.50 -28.33
C VAL A 361 7.70 6.73 -27.47
N LEU A 362 8.66 6.71 -26.53
CA LEU A 362 8.85 7.75 -25.53
C LEU A 362 9.80 8.86 -25.99
N ASP A 363 10.85 8.50 -26.73
CA ASP A 363 11.81 9.43 -27.34
C ASP A 363 11.82 9.21 -28.87
N PRO A 364 10.86 9.83 -29.59
CA PRO A 364 10.60 9.50 -30.97
C PRO A 364 11.67 10.06 -31.94
N VAL A 365 11.97 9.25 -32.95
CA VAL A 365 12.63 9.67 -34.17
C VAL A 365 11.87 9.09 -35.37
N LYS A 366 11.77 9.86 -36.45
CA LYS A 366 11.03 9.47 -37.66
C LYS A 366 11.78 8.38 -38.43
N LEU A 367 11.06 7.31 -38.79
CA LEU A 367 11.53 6.27 -39.71
C LEU A 367 10.67 6.29 -40.97
N ILE A 368 11.28 6.45 -42.14
CA ILE A 368 10.61 6.42 -43.43
C ILE A 368 10.94 5.13 -44.15
N ILE A 369 9.91 4.38 -44.53
CA ILE A 369 10.03 3.19 -45.37
C ILE A 369 9.97 3.61 -46.84
N THR A 370 11.14 3.84 -47.46
CA THR A 370 11.27 4.54 -48.73
C THR A 370 10.59 3.85 -49.90
N ASN A 371 10.56 2.51 -49.92
CA ASN A 371 9.92 1.70 -50.95
C ASN A 371 8.48 1.29 -50.62
N TYR A 372 7.87 1.85 -49.55
CA TYR A 372 6.45 1.63 -49.23
C TYR A 372 5.58 2.70 -49.92
N PRO A 373 4.45 2.33 -50.55
CA PRO A 373 3.59 3.29 -51.26
C PRO A 373 3.08 4.40 -50.35
N GLU A 374 3.00 5.65 -50.85
CA GLU A 374 2.67 6.85 -50.05
C GLU A 374 1.30 6.74 -49.37
N ASP A 375 0.29 6.36 -50.12
CA ASP A 375 -1.12 6.34 -49.67
C ASP A 375 -1.55 4.97 -49.14
N LYS A 376 -0.61 4.03 -48.98
CA LYS A 376 -0.94 2.68 -48.53
C LYS A 376 -0.88 2.60 -47.01
N THR A 377 -1.96 2.06 -46.41
CA THR A 377 -2.03 1.63 -45.01
C THR A 377 -2.40 0.16 -44.94
N GLU A 378 -1.90 -0.55 -43.96
CA GLU A 378 -2.24 -1.95 -43.70
C GLU A 378 -2.60 -2.13 -42.24
N GLU A 379 -3.66 -2.88 -41.99
CA GLU A 379 -3.99 -3.37 -40.66
C GLU A 379 -3.26 -4.68 -40.41
N LEU A 380 -2.56 -4.74 -39.29
CA LEU A 380 -1.79 -5.89 -38.83
C LEU A 380 -2.26 -6.31 -37.46
N GLU A 381 -2.14 -7.59 -37.14
CA GLU A 381 -2.48 -8.13 -35.84
C GLU A 381 -1.28 -8.09 -34.89
N SER A 382 -1.53 -7.63 -33.66
CA SER A 382 -0.60 -7.67 -32.55
C SER A 382 -1.19 -8.49 -31.40
N ILE A 383 -0.43 -9.46 -30.88
CA ILE A 383 -0.85 -10.33 -29.80
C ILE A 383 -0.94 -9.50 -28.49
N ASN A 384 -2.11 -9.56 -27.84
CA ASN A 384 -2.37 -8.83 -26.59
C ASN A 384 -1.49 -9.35 -25.46
N ASN A 385 -1.41 -10.65 -25.27
CA ASN A 385 -0.57 -11.25 -24.26
C ASN A 385 -0.08 -12.64 -24.68
N PRO A 386 1.24 -12.83 -24.93
CA PRO A 386 1.76 -14.14 -25.32
C PRO A 386 1.75 -15.19 -24.19
N GLU A 387 1.55 -14.77 -22.92
CA GLU A 387 1.40 -15.67 -21.77
C GLU A 387 -0.07 -16.06 -21.52
N ASN A 388 -1.01 -15.43 -22.24
CA ASN A 388 -2.44 -15.71 -22.13
C ASN A 388 -3.11 -15.57 -23.51
N GLU A 389 -3.29 -16.69 -24.19
CA GLU A 389 -3.88 -16.73 -25.55
C GLU A 389 -5.35 -16.27 -25.57
N GLU A 390 -6.06 -16.35 -24.45
CA GLU A 390 -7.46 -15.91 -24.34
C GLU A 390 -7.63 -14.40 -24.52
N GLU A 391 -6.58 -13.61 -24.25
CA GLU A 391 -6.58 -12.17 -24.48
C GLU A 391 -6.68 -11.79 -25.97
N GLY A 392 -6.38 -12.72 -26.88
CA GLY A 392 -6.48 -12.53 -28.32
C GLY A 392 -5.50 -11.51 -28.89
N VAL A 393 -5.96 -10.75 -29.88
CA VAL A 393 -5.15 -9.78 -30.65
C VAL A 393 -5.87 -8.44 -30.74
N HIS A 394 -5.10 -7.39 -31.02
CA HIS A 394 -5.63 -6.09 -31.44
C HIS A 394 -5.01 -5.65 -32.75
N THR A 395 -5.64 -4.70 -33.41
CA THR A 395 -5.19 -4.17 -34.70
C THR A 395 -4.22 -3.00 -34.53
N ILE A 396 -3.10 -3.07 -35.25
CA ILE A 396 -2.15 -1.97 -35.38
C ILE A 396 -2.05 -1.54 -36.85
N THR A 397 -1.92 -0.23 -37.13
CA THR A 397 -1.86 0.28 -38.50
C THR A 397 -0.41 0.51 -38.93
N PHE A 398 0.00 -0.07 -40.06
CA PHE A 398 1.30 0.15 -40.69
C PHE A 398 1.18 1.15 -41.84
N SER A 399 2.10 2.11 -41.91
CA SER A 399 2.19 3.13 -42.94
C SER A 399 3.64 3.37 -43.35
N LYS A 400 3.84 4.25 -44.35
CA LYS A 400 5.17 4.62 -44.82
C LYS A 400 6.02 5.33 -43.77
N ASN A 401 5.38 6.21 -42.96
CA ASN A 401 6.05 6.99 -41.94
C ASN A 401 5.75 6.38 -40.57
N LEU A 402 6.81 6.14 -39.81
CA LEU A 402 6.74 5.52 -38.50
C LEU A 402 7.50 6.35 -37.46
N TRP A 403 7.16 6.18 -36.20
CA TRP A 403 7.99 6.60 -35.07
C TRP A 403 8.63 5.38 -34.43
N ILE A 404 9.94 5.48 -34.13
CA ILE A 404 10.69 4.49 -33.35
C ILE A 404 11.44 5.20 -32.23
N GLU A 405 11.94 4.45 -31.23
CA GLU A 405 12.80 5.00 -30.20
C GLU A 405 14.11 5.51 -30.80
N ARG A 406 14.50 6.74 -30.47
CA ARG A 406 15.78 7.33 -30.89
C ARG A 406 16.96 6.46 -30.51
N GLY A 407 16.94 5.86 -29.32
CA GLY A 407 17.96 4.93 -28.85
C GLY A 407 18.03 3.59 -29.59
N ASP A 408 17.08 3.32 -30.49
CA ASP A 408 17.09 2.11 -31.34
C ASP A 408 17.89 2.32 -32.64
N PHE A 409 18.38 3.52 -32.90
CA PHE A 409 19.23 3.81 -34.05
C PHE A 409 20.60 4.30 -33.59
N MET A 410 21.63 3.90 -34.31
CA MET A 410 23.00 4.42 -34.19
C MET A 410 23.70 4.32 -35.57
N GLU A 411 24.23 5.44 -36.05
CA GLU A 411 24.89 5.48 -37.36
C GLU A 411 26.20 4.67 -37.32
N ASP A 412 27.09 5.00 -36.39
CA ASP A 412 28.34 4.28 -36.14
C ASP A 412 28.21 3.35 -34.93
N ALA A 413 27.68 2.17 -35.16
CA ALA A 413 27.34 1.25 -34.10
C ALA A 413 28.43 0.22 -33.78
N PRO A 414 28.70 -0.08 -32.48
CA PRO A 414 29.62 -1.15 -32.10
C PRO A 414 29.07 -2.53 -32.50
N LYS A 415 29.98 -3.54 -32.65
CA LYS A 415 29.62 -4.90 -33.11
C LYS A 415 28.50 -5.58 -32.35
N LYS A 416 28.28 -5.23 -31.06
CA LYS A 416 27.24 -5.79 -30.20
C LYS A 416 25.94 -4.97 -30.19
N PHE A 417 25.80 -3.95 -31.03
CA PHE A 417 24.57 -3.20 -31.16
C PHE A 417 23.59 -3.94 -32.08
N PHE A 418 22.60 -4.62 -31.47
CA PHE A 418 21.61 -5.44 -32.19
C PHE A 418 20.32 -4.64 -32.44
N ARG A 419 20.43 -3.42 -32.94
CA ARG A 419 19.36 -2.52 -33.31
C ARG A 419 19.62 -1.97 -34.70
N MET A 420 18.91 -0.91 -35.09
CA MET A 420 19.01 -0.32 -36.44
C MET A 420 20.31 0.46 -36.63
N THR A 421 21.01 0.18 -37.71
CA THR A 421 22.21 0.90 -38.18
C THR A 421 22.29 0.77 -39.70
N PRO A 422 22.90 1.71 -40.45
CA PRO A 422 22.99 1.65 -41.90
C PRO A 422 23.52 0.30 -42.41
N GLY A 423 22.85 -0.24 -43.43
CA GLY A 423 23.20 -1.51 -44.09
C GLY A 423 22.74 -2.77 -43.36
N LYS A 424 22.18 -2.68 -42.12
CA LYS A 424 21.69 -3.85 -41.39
C LYS A 424 20.17 -3.97 -41.41
N GLU A 425 19.71 -5.21 -41.22
CA GLU A 425 18.31 -5.56 -41.13
C GLU A 425 17.87 -5.67 -39.67
N VAL A 426 16.65 -5.19 -39.41
CA VAL A 426 15.91 -5.38 -38.14
C VAL A 426 14.46 -5.77 -38.43
N ARG A 427 13.82 -6.42 -37.50
CA ARG A 427 12.40 -6.70 -37.57
C ARG A 427 11.60 -5.57 -36.89
N LEU A 428 10.63 -5.02 -37.58
CA LEU A 428 9.56 -4.25 -37.00
C LEU A 428 8.53 -5.23 -36.45
N LYS A 429 8.27 -5.21 -35.15
CA LYS A 429 7.43 -6.20 -34.46
C LYS A 429 6.05 -6.26 -35.08
N SER A 430 5.52 -7.47 -35.28
CA SER A 430 4.22 -7.74 -35.95
C SER A 430 4.10 -7.25 -37.40
N ALA A 431 5.16 -6.72 -37.99
CA ALA A 431 5.16 -6.17 -39.35
C ALA A 431 6.20 -6.86 -40.25
N TYR A 432 7.19 -6.12 -40.68
CA TYR A 432 8.16 -6.51 -41.73
C TYR A 432 9.58 -6.53 -41.20
N ILE A 433 10.47 -7.20 -41.94
CA ILE A 433 11.91 -6.98 -41.85
C ILE A 433 12.26 -5.78 -42.73
N VAL A 434 13.04 -4.84 -42.16
CA VAL A 434 13.47 -3.63 -42.85
C VAL A 434 15.00 -3.52 -42.83
N LYS A 435 15.58 -3.01 -43.91
CA LYS A 435 17.01 -2.72 -44.01
C LYS A 435 17.24 -1.22 -43.97
N CYS A 436 18.01 -0.74 -43.00
CA CYS A 436 18.35 0.66 -42.91
C CYS A 436 19.25 1.09 -44.07
N THR A 437 18.89 2.17 -44.77
CA THR A 437 19.65 2.72 -45.91
C THR A 437 20.43 3.96 -45.54
N GLY A 438 20.04 4.68 -44.49
CA GLY A 438 20.73 5.87 -44.02
C GLY A 438 19.90 6.71 -43.04
N CYS A 439 20.38 7.94 -42.80
CA CYS A 439 19.67 8.90 -41.96
C CYS A 439 19.89 10.34 -42.47
N LYS A 440 19.01 11.25 -42.05
CA LYS A 440 19.20 12.71 -42.23
C LYS A 440 19.46 13.35 -40.86
N LYS A 441 20.30 14.39 -40.88
CA LYS A 441 20.67 15.18 -39.71
C LYS A 441 20.24 16.63 -39.87
N ASP A 442 20.00 17.30 -38.75
CA ASP A 442 19.88 18.75 -38.72
C ASP A 442 21.24 19.46 -38.77
N GLU A 443 21.23 20.80 -38.69
CA GLU A 443 22.44 21.62 -38.73
C GLU A 443 23.40 21.37 -37.55
N ASP A 444 22.85 20.90 -36.43
CA ASP A 444 23.58 20.56 -35.19
C ASP A 444 24.09 19.10 -35.18
N GLY A 445 23.81 18.33 -36.25
CA GLY A 445 24.21 16.93 -36.38
C GLY A 445 23.29 15.92 -35.69
N ASN A 446 22.13 16.34 -35.15
CA ASN A 446 21.15 15.45 -34.55
C ASN A 446 20.39 14.70 -35.65
N ILE A 447 20.12 13.41 -35.40
CA ILE A 447 19.34 12.59 -36.33
C ILE A 447 17.87 12.98 -36.23
N ILE A 448 17.30 13.45 -37.35
CA ILE A 448 15.90 13.87 -37.46
C ILE A 448 15.04 12.87 -38.23
N GLU A 449 15.65 12.06 -39.11
CA GLU A 449 14.97 11.07 -39.96
C GLU A 449 15.88 9.88 -40.22
N ILE A 450 15.32 8.68 -40.18
CA ILE A 450 16.00 7.44 -40.57
C ILE A 450 15.28 6.90 -41.79
N GLN A 451 16.02 6.31 -42.73
CA GLN A 451 15.50 5.74 -43.97
C GLN A 451 15.76 4.24 -44.00
N ALA A 452 14.74 3.48 -44.42
CA ALA A 452 14.84 2.04 -44.55
C ALA A 452 13.96 1.53 -45.71
N GLU A 453 14.30 0.38 -46.24
CA GLU A 453 13.51 -0.38 -47.20
C GLU A 453 12.93 -1.61 -46.55
N TYR A 454 11.63 -1.92 -46.78
CA TYR A 454 11.01 -3.13 -46.28
C TYR A 454 11.11 -4.27 -47.29
N ASP A 455 11.14 -5.50 -46.80
CA ASP A 455 11.03 -6.72 -47.58
C ASP A 455 9.54 -7.17 -47.60
N PRO A 456 8.85 -7.03 -48.75
CA PRO A 456 7.42 -7.38 -48.85
C PRO A 456 7.11 -8.84 -48.52
N THR A 457 8.09 -9.74 -48.68
CA THR A 457 7.91 -11.20 -48.42
C THR A 457 8.05 -11.56 -46.95
N SER A 458 8.50 -10.61 -46.10
CA SER A 458 8.83 -10.81 -44.71
C SER A 458 7.71 -10.41 -43.73
N LYS A 459 6.48 -10.16 -44.21
CA LYS A 459 5.33 -9.87 -43.35
C LYS A 459 5.16 -10.97 -42.31
N SER A 460 4.89 -10.61 -41.06
CA SER A 460 4.60 -11.58 -39.99
C SER A 460 3.53 -12.57 -40.42
N GLY A 461 3.78 -13.88 -40.27
CA GLY A 461 2.93 -14.95 -40.73
C GLY A 461 3.29 -15.48 -42.12
N MET A 462 4.12 -14.80 -42.93
CA MET A 462 4.62 -15.31 -44.22
C MET A 462 5.92 -16.12 -44.07
N GLU A 463 6.26 -16.95 -45.03
CA GLU A 463 7.48 -17.78 -45.03
C GLU A 463 8.76 -16.95 -44.89
N GLY A 464 8.85 -15.80 -45.57
CA GLY A 464 9.99 -14.86 -45.49
C GLY A 464 10.18 -14.25 -44.11
N ALA A 465 9.14 -14.27 -43.25
CA ALA A 465 9.23 -13.79 -41.88
C ALA A 465 10.09 -14.70 -40.98
N ASN A 466 10.29 -15.95 -41.35
CA ASN A 466 11.06 -16.91 -40.54
C ASN A 466 12.57 -16.70 -40.62
N ARG A 467 13.02 -15.76 -41.46
CA ARG A 467 14.43 -15.37 -41.57
C ARG A 467 14.95 -14.82 -40.24
N LYS A 468 16.08 -15.34 -39.76
CA LYS A 468 16.68 -14.93 -38.48
C LYS A 468 17.30 -13.53 -38.59
N VAL A 469 16.74 -12.58 -37.86
CA VAL A 469 17.24 -11.22 -37.72
C VAL A 469 17.52 -10.95 -36.24
N LYS A 470 18.64 -10.25 -35.95
CA LYS A 470 19.10 -10.11 -34.56
C LYS A 470 18.37 -9.04 -33.73
N GLY A 471 17.70 -8.08 -34.39
CA GLY A 471 17.00 -6.98 -33.71
C GLY A 471 15.51 -6.99 -34.00
N THR A 472 14.70 -6.77 -32.96
CA THR A 472 13.26 -6.49 -33.10
C THR A 472 12.95 -5.16 -32.43
N LEU A 473 12.32 -4.24 -33.17
CA LEU A 473 11.96 -2.90 -32.70
C LEU A 473 10.44 -2.79 -32.60
N HIS A 474 9.96 -2.08 -31.61
CA HIS A 474 8.59 -1.58 -31.58
C HIS A 474 8.50 -0.24 -32.32
N TRP A 475 7.34 0.09 -32.77
CA TRP A 475 7.07 1.24 -33.62
C TRP A 475 5.60 1.63 -33.54
N VAL A 476 5.27 2.86 -33.95
CA VAL A 476 3.89 3.32 -34.18
C VAL A 476 3.82 4.08 -35.51
N SER A 477 2.66 4.01 -36.19
CA SER A 477 2.40 4.76 -37.42
C SER A 477 2.35 6.26 -37.13
N ALA A 478 3.07 7.08 -37.89
CA ALA A 478 3.08 8.51 -37.67
C ALA A 478 1.72 9.17 -37.96
N GLU A 479 0.97 8.63 -38.93
CA GLU A 479 -0.34 9.13 -39.33
C GLU A 479 -1.48 8.65 -38.42
N HIS A 480 -1.30 7.52 -37.72
CA HIS A 480 -2.36 6.85 -36.98
C HIS A 480 -2.08 6.69 -35.48
N CYS A 481 -1.02 7.31 -34.96
CA CYS A 481 -0.70 7.31 -33.54
C CYS A 481 -1.45 8.39 -32.77
N LEU A 482 -1.47 8.25 -31.46
CA LEU A 482 -1.95 9.26 -30.53
C LEU A 482 -0.78 9.89 -29.78
N LYS A 483 -0.87 11.18 -29.48
CA LYS A 483 0.07 11.84 -28.56
C LYS A 483 -0.25 11.45 -27.12
N ALA A 484 0.80 11.28 -26.33
CA ALA A 484 0.66 10.95 -24.92
C ALA A 484 1.72 11.65 -24.06
N GLU A 485 1.39 11.83 -22.80
CA GLU A 485 2.33 12.11 -21.72
C GLU A 485 2.68 10.80 -21.01
N VAL A 486 3.95 10.56 -20.76
CA VAL A 486 4.39 9.39 -19.99
C VAL A 486 5.18 9.86 -18.78
N ARG A 487 4.79 9.38 -17.60
CA ARG A 487 5.41 9.68 -16.32
C ARG A 487 6.20 8.47 -15.84
N GLU A 488 7.49 8.65 -15.68
CA GLU A 488 8.38 7.65 -15.09
C GLU A 488 8.69 8.03 -13.66
N TYR A 489 8.56 7.07 -12.74
CA TYR A 489 8.81 7.25 -11.31
C TYR A 489 10.01 6.45 -10.87
N ASP A 490 10.87 7.08 -10.07
CA ASP A 490 11.99 6.46 -9.36
C ASP A 490 11.72 6.47 -7.84
N ARG A 491 12.68 6.01 -7.05
CA ARG A 491 12.63 6.05 -5.58
C ARG A 491 12.42 7.49 -5.11
N LEU A 492 11.49 7.69 -4.17
CA LEU A 492 11.22 9.01 -3.59
C LEU A 492 12.40 9.52 -2.75
N PHE A 493 13.16 8.60 -2.13
CA PHE A 493 14.33 8.94 -1.33
C PHE A 493 15.62 8.42 -1.96
N LYS A 494 16.74 9.15 -1.72
CA LYS A 494 18.08 8.80 -2.22
C LYS A 494 18.76 7.71 -1.40
N VAL A 495 18.37 7.55 -0.12
CA VAL A 495 19.02 6.65 0.84
C VAL A 495 18.15 5.43 1.11
N GLU A 496 18.80 4.31 1.42
CA GLU A 496 18.13 3.04 1.61
C GLU A 496 17.17 3.04 2.81
N ASN A 497 17.57 3.63 3.94
CA ASN A 497 16.75 3.73 5.14
C ASN A 497 16.60 5.18 5.62
N PRO A 498 15.65 5.96 5.04
CA PRO A 498 15.44 7.36 5.41
C PRO A 498 15.00 7.55 6.86
N SER A 499 14.54 6.49 7.52
CA SER A 499 14.09 6.56 8.92
C SER A 499 15.22 6.41 9.93
N ALA A 500 16.38 5.89 9.50
CA ALA A 500 17.56 5.72 10.35
C ALA A 500 18.53 6.93 10.28
N GLU A 501 18.33 7.83 9.31
CA GLU A 501 19.17 9.02 9.17
C GLU A 501 18.82 10.08 10.21
N GLU A 502 19.86 10.76 10.72
CA GLU A 502 19.72 11.86 11.68
C GLU A 502 19.30 13.19 11.01
N SER A 503 19.57 13.33 9.71
CA SER A 503 19.21 14.53 8.93
C SER A 503 17.70 14.66 8.72
N ASP A 504 17.26 15.86 8.39
CA ASP A 504 15.86 16.06 8.00
C ASP A 504 15.52 15.21 6.78
N PHE A 505 14.46 14.40 6.90
CA PHE A 505 14.05 13.48 5.83
C PHE A 505 13.74 14.20 4.50
N ARG A 506 13.42 15.50 4.54
CA ARG A 506 13.19 16.33 3.34
C ARG A 506 14.44 16.50 2.48
N GLU A 507 15.62 16.55 3.12
CA GLU A 507 16.92 16.64 2.44
C GLU A 507 17.31 15.34 1.73
N LEU A 508 16.68 14.24 2.14
CA LEU A 508 16.91 12.91 1.57
C LEU A 508 16.07 12.62 0.33
N LEU A 509 15.17 13.54 -0.04
CA LEU A 509 14.32 13.38 -1.23
C LEU A 509 15.16 13.30 -2.51
N ASN A 510 14.73 12.46 -3.43
CA ASN A 510 15.31 12.32 -4.77
C ASN A 510 14.68 13.36 -5.71
N PRO A 511 15.40 14.39 -6.15
CA PRO A 511 14.88 15.42 -7.05
C PRO A 511 14.50 14.86 -8.43
N ASN A 512 15.05 13.69 -8.80
CA ASN A 512 14.79 13.01 -10.07
C ASN A 512 13.76 11.88 -9.93
N SER A 513 12.98 11.88 -8.85
CA SER A 513 11.99 10.83 -8.59
C SER A 513 10.81 10.82 -9.57
N LEU A 514 10.63 11.86 -10.36
CA LEU A 514 9.62 11.99 -11.40
C LEU A 514 10.25 12.56 -12.67
N LYS A 515 10.11 11.84 -13.80
CA LYS A 515 10.47 12.29 -15.12
C LYS A 515 9.24 12.27 -16.03
N ILE A 516 8.93 13.39 -16.66
CA ILE A 516 7.77 13.55 -17.54
C ILE A 516 8.25 13.64 -18.99
N HIS A 517 7.71 12.76 -19.84
CA HIS A 517 7.90 12.78 -21.28
C HIS A 517 6.62 13.31 -21.93
N ASN A 518 6.68 14.51 -22.49
CA ASN A 518 5.51 15.22 -23.06
C ASN A 518 5.29 14.96 -24.56
N ASN A 519 6.22 14.30 -25.23
CA ASN A 519 6.19 14.10 -26.67
C ASN A 519 6.33 12.61 -27.02
N CYS A 520 5.44 11.80 -26.43
CA CYS A 520 5.38 10.38 -26.70
C CYS A 520 4.29 10.09 -27.74
N TYR A 521 4.49 9.03 -28.50
CA TYR A 521 3.51 8.52 -29.46
C TYR A 521 3.13 7.08 -29.12
N VAL A 522 1.82 6.82 -29.10
CA VAL A 522 1.27 5.52 -28.75
C VAL A 522 0.31 5.04 -29.83
N GLU A 523 0.11 3.74 -29.95
CA GLU A 523 -0.82 3.20 -30.94
C GLU A 523 -2.27 3.59 -30.66
N LYS A 524 -3.08 3.69 -31.72
CA LYS A 524 -4.48 4.14 -31.66
C LYS A 524 -5.34 3.28 -30.72
N TYR A 525 -5.07 2.00 -30.59
CA TYR A 525 -5.77 1.08 -29.70
C TYR A 525 -5.86 1.58 -28.24
N LEU A 526 -4.90 2.38 -27.79
CA LEU A 526 -4.89 2.92 -26.44
C LEU A 526 -5.99 3.95 -26.16
N SER A 527 -6.69 4.46 -27.17
CA SER A 527 -7.90 5.29 -26.98
C SER A 527 -9.08 4.52 -26.37
N GLU A 528 -9.07 3.20 -26.44
CA GLU A 528 -10.11 2.33 -25.89
C GLU A 528 -9.87 1.95 -24.42
N LYS A 529 -8.68 2.26 -23.89
CA LYS A 529 -8.26 1.89 -22.55
C LYS A 529 -8.78 2.87 -21.48
N ARG A 530 -8.90 2.35 -20.26
CA ARG A 530 -9.42 3.08 -19.10
C ARG A 530 -8.42 3.02 -17.93
N PRO A 531 -8.48 3.94 -16.99
CA PRO A 531 -7.77 3.80 -15.73
C PRO A 531 -8.10 2.46 -15.06
N GLY A 532 -7.06 1.72 -14.68
CA GLY A 532 -7.19 0.35 -14.17
C GLY A 532 -6.78 -0.74 -15.17
N ASP A 533 -6.70 -0.43 -16.47
CA ASP A 533 -6.20 -1.37 -17.47
C ASP A 533 -4.67 -1.45 -17.39
N TYR A 534 -4.15 -2.66 -17.22
CA TYR A 534 -2.71 -2.90 -17.16
C TYR A 534 -2.11 -3.05 -18.56
N LEU A 535 -1.05 -2.29 -18.81
CA LEU A 535 -0.39 -2.23 -20.11
C LEU A 535 1.10 -2.60 -19.98
N GLN A 536 1.63 -3.25 -21.00
CA GLN A 536 3.07 -3.37 -21.16
C GLN A 536 3.48 -2.59 -22.42
N PHE A 537 4.17 -1.47 -22.25
CA PHE A 537 4.85 -0.84 -23.36
C PHE A 537 6.04 -1.72 -23.74
N GLN A 538 5.94 -2.28 -24.95
CA GLN A 538 6.88 -3.30 -25.44
C GLN A 538 8.32 -2.83 -25.30
N ARG A 539 9.17 -3.68 -24.71
CA ARG A 539 10.60 -3.44 -24.45
C ARG A 539 10.90 -2.33 -23.41
N THR A 540 9.90 -1.63 -22.87
CA THR A 540 10.06 -0.48 -21.98
C THR A 540 9.68 -0.80 -20.53
N GLY A 541 8.48 -1.27 -20.28
CA GLY A 541 7.99 -1.54 -18.91
C GLY A 541 6.49 -1.76 -18.85
N TYR A 542 5.98 -1.79 -17.63
CA TYR A 542 4.54 -1.85 -17.34
C TYR A 542 4.04 -0.46 -17.00
N PHE A 543 2.85 -0.15 -17.48
CA PHE A 543 2.23 1.16 -17.37
C PHE A 543 0.74 1.02 -17.09
N MET A 544 0.16 2.09 -16.57
CA MET A 544 -1.27 2.24 -16.40
C MET A 544 -1.73 3.62 -16.87
N LEU A 545 -2.92 3.70 -17.44
CA LEU A 545 -3.54 4.97 -17.81
C LEU A 545 -3.90 5.74 -16.54
N ASP A 546 -3.40 6.98 -16.41
CA ASP A 546 -3.66 7.83 -15.25
C ASP A 546 -5.12 8.30 -15.23
N PRO A 547 -5.78 8.39 -14.07
CA PRO A 547 -7.13 8.94 -13.94
C PRO A 547 -7.32 10.36 -14.49
N ASP A 548 -6.25 11.17 -14.54
CA ASP A 548 -6.30 12.52 -15.11
C ASP A 548 -6.29 12.54 -16.64
N SER A 549 -6.26 11.37 -17.30
CA SER A 549 -6.34 11.30 -18.77
C SER A 549 -7.68 11.77 -19.29
N THR A 550 -7.63 12.46 -20.43
CA THR A 550 -8.81 12.86 -21.20
C THR A 550 -8.74 12.25 -22.60
N THR A 551 -9.79 12.35 -23.37
CA THR A 551 -9.81 11.91 -24.79
C THR A 551 -8.79 12.68 -25.66
N GLU A 552 -8.42 13.88 -25.23
CA GLU A 552 -7.46 14.73 -25.96
C GLU A 552 -6.03 14.57 -25.44
N LYS A 553 -5.86 14.11 -24.20
CA LYS A 553 -4.57 13.97 -23.54
C LYS A 553 -4.52 12.67 -22.75
N LEU A 554 -3.87 11.67 -23.33
CA LEU A 554 -3.56 10.42 -22.63
C LEU A 554 -2.33 10.60 -21.75
N ILE A 555 -2.42 10.14 -20.49
CA ILE A 555 -1.34 10.19 -19.51
C ILE A 555 -1.10 8.77 -19.00
N PHE A 556 0.13 8.30 -19.06
CA PHE A 556 0.51 6.97 -18.60
C PHE A 556 1.52 7.04 -17.46
N ASN A 557 1.25 6.31 -16.40
CA ASN A 557 2.13 6.15 -15.25
C ASN A 557 2.94 4.86 -15.41
N LYS A 558 4.27 4.96 -15.32
CA LYS A 558 5.12 3.78 -15.29
C LYS A 558 4.99 3.06 -13.96
N THR A 559 4.54 1.82 -14.01
CA THR A 559 4.41 0.96 -12.84
C THR A 559 5.77 0.41 -12.42
N VAL A 560 6.37 -0.43 -13.26
CA VAL A 560 7.70 -1.03 -13.06
C VAL A 560 8.39 -1.28 -14.40
N GLY A 561 9.72 -1.40 -14.39
CA GLY A 561 10.49 -1.83 -15.56
C GLY A 561 10.36 -3.33 -15.86
N LEU A 562 10.70 -3.76 -17.09
CA LEU A 562 10.67 -5.19 -17.48
C LEU A 562 11.73 -6.03 -16.74
N LYS A 563 12.81 -5.41 -16.31
CA LYS A 563 13.93 -6.04 -15.60
C LYS A 563 14.23 -5.23 -14.35
N ASP A 564 14.76 -5.89 -13.36
CA ASP A 564 15.33 -5.21 -12.23
C ASP A 564 16.57 -4.42 -12.67
N ALA A 565 16.36 -3.15 -12.97
CA ALA A 565 17.43 -2.23 -13.36
C ALA A 565 18.28 -1.83 -12.15
N TRP A 566 17.70 -1.89 -10.95
CA TRP A 566 18.31 -1.48 -9.70
C TRP A 566 19.39 -2.47 -9.24
N ALA A 567 19.08 -3.78 -9.23
CA ALA A 567 20.06 -4.82 -8.93
C ALA A 567 21.27 -4.78 -9.89
N LYS A 568 21.06 -4.34 -11.15
CA LYS A 568 22.15 -4.17 -12.12
C LYS A 568 22.98 -2.92 -11.88
N ALA A 569 22.42 -1.87 -11.30
CA ALA A 569 23.15 -0.66 -10.96
C ALA A 569 24.06 -0.88 -9.74
N GLN A 570 23.59 -1.59 -8.74
CA GLN A 570 24.36 -1.94 -7.54
C GLN A 570 25.55 -2.89 -7.84
N ASN A 571 25.40 -3.81 -8.81
CA ASN A 571 26.48 -4.72 -9.20
C ASN A 571 27.55 -4.09 -10.12
N LYS A 572 27.47 -2.76 -10.38
CA LYS A 572 28.44 -2.01 -11.20
C LYS A 572 29.23 -0.97 -10.42
N GLY A 573 29.01 -0.85 -9.09
CA GLY A 573 29.74 0.04 -8.18
C GLY A 573 30.94 -0.62 -7.49
#